data_3b37a384241b5f96e76954ac991675f0
#
_entry.id   3b37a384241b5f96e76954ac991675f0
#
_cell.length_a   1.000
_cell.length_b   1.000
_cell.length_c   1.000
_cell.angle_alpha   90.00
_cell.angle_beta   90.00
_cell.angle_gamma   90.00
#
_symmetry.space_group_name_H-M   'P 1'
#
loop_
_entity.id
_entity.type
_entity.pdbx_description
1 polymer ?
#
loop_
_entity_poly.entity_id
_entity_poly.type
_entity_poly.pdbx_seq_one_letter_code
_entity_poly.pdbx_strand_id
1 'polypeptide(L)'
;MLEPRHGSVCEDGPVSAHRPFDFPEAREAVVDAGKRLFDRGLVTGTSGNLSVRVGDRIIATPSGAPLDSLDAESLSTIDLSGTHLGGAVPTSEVPLHLAVYRHTAASAIAHTHAVASTAVSCVCDELPALHYNVLQLGGAPRTSRYATFGSEQLGAHVVEALAGGRHAALMQNHGSIALGSTMAEACDRLELLEWLCELHLAAHQLGSPRVLSDVELHDAEQAFGDYRARLRPRR
;
A
#
# COMPACT_ATOMS: atom_id res chain seq x y z
N MET A 1 -20.20 -65.52 8.36
CA MET A 1 -19.26 -64.74 9.15
C MET A 1 -18.42 -63.90 8.19
N LEU A 2 -18.74 -62.61 8.08
CA LEU A 2 -18.02 -61.64 7.26
C LEU A 2 -17.51 -60.57 8.24
N GLU A 3 -16.15 -60.45 8.30
CA GLU A 3 -15.47 -59.48 9.12
C GLU A 3 -15.63 -58.06 8.53
N PRO A 4 -15.74 -56.99 9.37
CA PRO A 4 -15.78 -55.61 8.92
C PRO A 4 -14.35 -55.11 8.64
N ARG A 5 -14.17 -54.50 7.46
CA ARG A 5 -12.92 -53.81 7.08
C ARG A 5 -12.80 -52.50 7.86
N HIS A 6 -11.70 -52.35 8.58
CA HIS A 6 -11.30 -51.09 9.22
C HIS A 6 -11.00 -50.04 8.15
N GLY A 7 -11.77 -48.97 8.16
CA GLY A 7 -11.44 -47.73 7.41
C GLY A 7 -10.27 -47.03 8.08
N SER A 8 -9.24 -46.75 7.30
CA SER A 8 -8.12 -45.91 7.73
C SER A 8 -8.58 -44.47 7.89
N VAL A 9 -8.53 -43.98 9.12
CA VAL A 9 -8.65 -42.56 9.42
C VAL A 9 -7.39 -41.88 8.97
N CYS A 10 -7.50 -40.95 8.00
CA CYS A 10 -6.41 -40.04 7.68
C CYS A 10 -6.21 -39.14 8.92
N GLU A 11 -5.09 -39.35 9.60
CA GLU A 11 -4.63 -38.40 10.61
C GLU A 11 -4.21 -37.11 9.90
N ASP A 12 -5.01 -36.07 10.09
CA ASP A 12 -4.58 -34.70 9.79
C ASP A 12 -3.36 -34.40 10.65
N GLY A 13 -2.20 -34.33 10.00
CA GLY A 13 -0.96 -33.95 10.66
C GLY A 13 -1.09 -32.57 11.33
N PRO A 14 -0.34 -32.29 12.39
CA PRO A 14 -0.46 -31.05 13.14
C PRO A 14 -0.23 -29.86 12.21
N VAL A 15 -1.21 -28.97 12.12
CA VAL A 15 -1.05 -27.65 11.53
C VAL A 15 0.16 -27.01 12.19
N SER A 16 1.22 -26.79 11.43
CA SER A 16 2.49 -26.22 11.92
C SER A 16 2.16 -24.90 12.61
N ALA A 17 2.31 -24.87 13.93
CA ALA A 17 2.18 -23.64 14.70
C ALA A 17 3.29 -22.69 14.25
N HIS A 18 2.93 -21.68 13.44
CA HIS A 18 3.87 -20.66 13.00
C HIS A 18 4.45 -19.94 14.24
N ARG A 19 5.78 -19.86 14.28
CA ARG A 19 6.46 -19.09 15.31
C ARG A 19 6.19 -17.60 15.08
N PRO A 20 6.02 -16.77 16.13
CA PRO A 20 5.72 -15.34 15.98
C PRO A 20 6.79 -14.54 15.22
N PHE A 21 7.94 -15.13 14.91
CA PHE A 21 9.09 -14.51 14.22
C PHE A 21 9.33 -15.05 12.79
N ASP A 22 8.35 -15.74 12.21
CA ASP A 22 8.46 -16.13 10.81
C ASP A 22 8.54 -14.89 9.91
N PHE A 23 9.22 -15.01 8.77
CA PHE A 23 9.40 -13.96 7.75
C PHE A 23 10.30 -12.78 8.15
N PRO A 24 11.56 -13.02 8.62
CA PRO A 24 12.44 -11.96 9.10
C PRO A 24 12.69 -10.87 8.05
N GLU A 25 12.93 -11.21 6.78
CA GLU A 25 13.15 -10.26 5.70
C GLU A 25 11.94 -9.34 5.46
N ALA A 26 10.73 -9.87 5.54
CA ALA A 26 9.51 -9.07 5.40
C ALA A 26 9.32 -8.13 6.59
N ARG A 27 9.67 -8.57 7.80
CA ARG A 27 9.62 -7.75 9.01
C ARG A 27 10.63 -6.62 8.96
N GLU A 28 11.88 -6.90 8.60
CA GLU A 28 12.91 -5.89 8.41
C GLU A 28 12.50 -4.86 7.35
N ALA A 29 11.95 -5.31 6.22
CA ALA A 29 11.46 -4.40 5.18
C ALA A 29 10.37 -3.44 5.68
N VAL A 30 9.48 -3.87 6.57
CA VAL A 30 8.45 -3.02 7.20
C VAL A 30 9.09 -2.02 8.17
N VAL A 31 10.05 -2.45 9.00
CA VAL A 31 10.77 -1.59 9.94
C VAL A 31 11.56 -0.50 9.21
N ASP A 32 12.34 -0.88 8.20
CA ASP A 32 13.13 0.05 7.39
C ASP A 32 12.24 1.07 6.65
N ALA A 33 11.11 0.60 6.13
CA ALA A 33 10.13 1.47 5.48
C ALA A 33 9.51 2.47 6.45
N GLY A 34 9.14 2.04 7.66
CA GLY A 34 8.61 2.94 8.68
C GLY A 34 9.57 4.07 9.01
N LYS A 35 10.84 3.72 9.26
CA LYS A 35 11.91 4.70 9.50
C LYS A 35 12.11 5.62 8.30
N ARG A 36 12.18 5.07 7.06
CA ARG A 36 12.32 5.85 5.84
C ARG A 36 11.21 6.90 5.69
N LEU A 37 9.95 6.51 5.85
CA LEU A 37 8.81 7.42 5.71
C LEU A 37 8.79 8.49 6.80
N PHE A 38 9.22 8.16 8.02
CA PHE A 38 9.39 9.13 9.09
C PHE A 38 10.50 10.13 8.77
N ASP A 39 11.70 9.67 8.35
CA ASP A 39 12.84 10.51 7.98
C ASP A 39 12.51 11.43 6.79
N ARG A 40 11.57 11.04 5.92
CA ARG A 40 11.05 11.85 4.82
C ARG A 40 9.96 12.84 5.24
N GLY A 41 9.53 12.83 6.50
CA GLY A 41 8.48 13.72 7.00
C GLY A 41 7.07 13.36 6.52
N LEU A 42 6.84 12.11 6.07
CA LEU A 42 5.54 11.64 5.57
C LEU A 42 4.64 11.06 6.67
N VAL A 43 5.14 11.03 7.90
CA VAL A 43 4.43 10.47 9.06
C VAL A 43 4.20 11.56 10.10
N THR A 44 2.99 11.64 10.62
CA THR A 44 2.62 12.54 11.72
C THR A 44 2.16 11.73 12.92
N GLY A 45 2.91 11.78 14.01
CA GLY A 45 2.62 11.02 15.23
C GLY A 45 2.63 9.50 14.97
N THR A 46 1.51 8.84 15.29
CA THR A 46 1.32 7.40 15.08
C THR A 46 0.40 7.08 13.90
N SER A 47 0.15 8.06 13.04
CA SER A 47 -0.73 7.89 11.88
C SER A 47 0.01 7.21 10.72
N GLY A 48 -0.76 6.45 9.94
CA GLY A 48 -0.19 5.62 8.87
C GLY A 48 0.12 4.21 9.31
N ASN A 49 0.26 3.33 8.35
CA ASN A 49 0.54 1.91 8.58
C ASN A 49 1.09 1.24 7.32
N LEU A 50 1.81 0.15 7.52
CA LEU A 50 2.50 -0.59 6.48
C LEU A 50 2.13 -2.06 6.58
N SER A 51 2.12 -2.76 5.45
CA SER A 51 2.05 -4.21 5.45
C SER A 51 2.73 -4.86 4.25
N VAL A 52 3.19 -6.09 4.45
CA VAL A 52 3.73 -6.96 3.40
C VAL A 52 3.01 -8.30 3.43
N ARG A 53 2.60 -8.77 2.26
CA ARG A 53 2.01 -10.09 2.07
C ARG A 53 3.10 -11.09 1.66
N VAL A 54 3.20 -12.19 2.41
CA VAL A 54 4.08 -13.34 2.10
C VAL A 54 3.21 -14.59 2.04
N GLY A 55 2.90 -15.03 0.83
CA GLY A 55 1.99 -16.17 0.62
C GLY A 55 0.58 -15.89 1.14
N ASP A 56 0.14 -16.65 2.14
CA ASP A 56 -1.14 -16.53 2.82
C ASP A 56 -1.08 -15.72 4.13
N ARG A 57 0.06 -15.10 4.42
CA ARG A 57 0.30 -14.27 5.61
C ARG A 57 0.53 -12.82 5.23
N ILE A 58 0.16 -11.94 6.14
CA ILE A 58 0.41 -10.50 6.07
C ILE A 58 1.13 -10.09 7.33
N ILE A 59 2.27 -9.45 7.18
CA ILE A 59 3.01 -8.78 8.25
C ILE A 59 2.57 -7.31 8.21
N ALA A 60 2.06 -6.81 9.31
CA ALA A 60 1.52 -5.45 9.40
C ALA A 60 2.03 -4.71 10.63
N THR A 61 2.06 -3.39 10.56
CA THR A 61 2.41 -2.55 11.70
C THR A 61 1.36 -2.68 12.81
N PRO A 62 1.78 -2.62 14.08
CA PRO A 62 0.88 -2.62 15.22
C PRO A 62 0.03 -1.34 15.30
N SER A 63 -1.13 -1.46 15.93
CA SER A 63 -2.01 -0.33 16.20
C SER A 63 -1.35 0.72 17.10
N GLY A 64 -1.31 1.97 16.66
CA GLY A 64 -0.77 3.09 17.43
C GLY A 64 0.76 3.07 17.60
N ALA A 65 1.49 2.20 16.93
CA ALA A 65 2.95 2.18 16.99
C ALA A 65 3.55 3.32 16.16
N PRO A 66 4.54 4.07 16.69
CA PRO A 66 5.28 5.05 15.90
C PRO A 66 6.09 4.32 14.82
N LEU A 67 6.04 4.80 13.57
CA LEU A 67 6.69 4.12 12.46
C LEU A 67 8.23 4.24 12.47
N ASP A 68 8.80 5.23 13.14
CA ASP A 68 10.24 5.46 13.30
C ASP A 68 10.93 4.49 14.27
N SER A 69 10.15 3.87 15.14
CA SER A 69 10.65 3.04 16.25
C SER A 69 9.98 1.65 16.28
N LEU A 70 9.61 1.15 15.10
CA LEU A 70 9.05 -0.20 14.97
C LEU A 70 10.09 -1.25 15.40
N ASP A 71 9.60 -2.24 16.14
CA ASP A 71 10.35 -3.45 16.47
C ASP A 71 9.82 -4.61 15.63
N ALA A 72 10.73 -5.32 14.94
CA ALA A 72 10.40 -6.44 14.09
C ALA A 72 9.63 -7.56 14.81
N GLU A 73 9.91 -7.77 16.09
CA GLU A 73 9.25 -8.77 16.92
C GLU A 73 7.81 -8.38 17.27
N SER A 74 7.55 -7.07 17.38
CA SER A 74 6.23 -6.52 17.70
C SER A 74 5.29 -6.48 16.51
N LEU A 75 5.79 -6.57 15.26
CA LEU A 75 4.95 -6.55 14.07
C LEU A 75 3.90 -7.66 14.11
N SER A 76 2.68 -7.33 13.72
CA SER A 76 1.56 -8.25 13.70
C SER A 76 1.65 -9.23 12.53
N THR A 77 1.25 -10.47 12.76
CA THR A 77 1.02 -11.45 11.70
C THR A 77 -0.47 -11.75 11.63
N ILE A 78 -1.06 -11.58 10.46
CA ILE A 78 -2.48 -11.90 10.19
C ILE A 78 -2.59 -12.81 8.97
N ASP A 79 -3.67 -13.55 8.86
CA ASP A 79 -3.99 -14.32 7.66
C ASP A 79 -4.86 -13.51 6.68
N LEU A 80 -5.14 -14.07 5.50
CA LEU A 80 -5.97 -13.42 4.47
C LEU A 80 -7.46 -13.31 4.87
N SER A 81 -7.89 -13.96 5.96
CA SER A 81 -9.22 -13.75 6.54
C SER A 81 -9.25 -12.56 7.51
N GLY A 82 -8.09 -12.10 7.96
CA GLY A 82 -7.93 -11.05 8.97
C GLY A 82 -7.74 -11.59 10.38
N THR A 83 -7.59 -12.92 10.54
CA THR A 83 -7.33 -13.52 11.84
C THR A 83 -5.94 -13.14 12.34
N HIS A 84 -5.85 -12.59 13.54
CA HIS A 84 -4.58 -12.28 14.20
C HIS A 84 -3.91 -13.58 14.66
N LEU A 85 -2.71 -13.84 14.18
CA LEU A 85 -1.96 -15.08 14.43
C LEU A 85 -0.80 -14.89 15.42
N GLY A 86 -0.29 -13.68 15.58
CA GLY A 86 0.81 -13.38 16.51
C GLY A 86 1.36 -11.98 16.37
N GLY A 87 2.28 -11.61 17.26
CA GLY A 87 2.78 -10.24 17.40
C GLY A 87 1.84 -9.35 18.20
N ALA A 88 2.03 -8.03 18.15
CA ALA A 88 1.14 -7.07 18.81
C ALA A 88 -0.20 -6.95 18.08
N VAL A 89 -1.18 -6.26 18.67
CA VAL A 89 -2.48 -5.99 18.05
C VAL A 89 -2.28 -5.25 16.72
N PRO A 90 -2.77 -5.77 15.59
CA PRO A 90 -2.55 -5.15 14.30
C PRO A 90 -3.25 -3.79 14.16
N THR A 91 -2.79 -2.99 13.21
CA THR A 91 -3.44 -1.73 12.85
C THR A 91 -4.96 -1.88 12.73
N SER A 92 -5.71 -0.86 13.14
CA SER A 92 -7.17 -0.81 12.97
C SER A 92 -7.60 -0.82 11.49
N GLU A 93 -6.67 -0.58 10.56
CA GLU A 93 -6.93 -0.55 9.13
C GLU A 93 -6.68 -1.88 8.41
N VAL A 94 -6.59 -2.98 9.14
CA VAL A 94 -6.59 -4.34 8.56
C VAL A 94 -7.67 -4.55 7.50
N PRO A 95 -8.93 -4.10 7.67
CA PRO A 95 -9.95 -4.26 6.63
C PRO A 95 -9.58 -3.59 5.30
N LEU A 96 -8.95 -2.39 5.33
CA LEU A 96 -8.44 -1.70 4.16
C LEU A 96 -7.36 -2.53 3.44
N HIS A 97 -6.33 -2.97 4.18
CA HIS A 97 -5.24 -3.75 3.63
C HIS A 97 -5.73 -5.07 3.01
N LEU A 98 -6.61 -5.77 3.69
CA LEU A 98 -7.22 -7.01 3.18
C LEU A 98 -8.02 -6.77 1.90
N ALA A 99 -8.83 -5.70 1.85
CA ALA A 99 -9.58 -5.36 0.65
C ALA A 99 -8.65 -5.13 -0.55
N VAL A 100 -7.56 -4.38 -0.35
CA VAL A 100 -6.57 -4.13 -1.40
C VAL A 100 -5.87 -5.42 -1.84
N TYR A 101 -5.38 -6.26 -0.90
CA TYR A 101 -4.73 -7.53 -1.27
C TYR A 101 -5.63 -8.53 -1.97
N ARG A 102 -6.94 -8.50 -1.70
CA ARG A 102 -7.93 -9.38 -2.37
C ARG A 102 -8.23 -8.96 -3.79
N HIS A 103 -8.09 -7.66 -4.11
CA HIS A 103 -8.52 -7.09 -5.40
C HIS A 103 -7.35 -6.64 -6.28
N THR A 104 -6.11 -6.73 -5.81
CA THR A 104 -4.91 -6.33 -6.55
C THR A 104 -3.84 -7.41 -6.49
N ALA A 105 -2.82 -7.28 -7.35
CA ALA A 105 -1.62 -8.12 -7.32
C ALA A 105 -0.52 -7.57 -6.39
N ALA A 106 -0.83 -6.59 -5.55
CA ALA A 106 0.14 -6.00 -4.63
C ALA A 106 0.65 -7.02 -3.61
N SER A 107 1.94 -6.92 -3.28
CA SER A 107 2.57 -7.65 -2.17
C SER A 107 2.95 -6.74 -1.01
N ALA A 108 2.89 -5.42 -1.18
CA ALA A 108 3.17 -4.44 -0.15
C ALA A 108 2.23 -3.23 -0.26
N ILE A 109 1.90 -2.67 0.88
CA ILE A 109 1.05 -1.49 1.03
C ILE A 109 1.75 -0.52 1.98
N ALA A 110 1.84 0.75 1.56
CA ALA A 110 2.23 1.87 2.40
C ALA A 110 1.08 2.90 2.45
N HIS A 111 0.68 3.29 3.65
CA HIS A 111 -0.35 4.29 3.92
C HIS A 111 0.17 5.32 4.90
N THR A 112 0.00 6.61 4.58
CA THR A 112 0.38 7.73 5.45
C THR A 112 -0.64 8.86 5.39
N HIS A 113 -0.55 9.77 6.38
CA HIS A 113 -1.32 11.01 6.46
C HIS A 113 -0.42 12.21 6.15
N ALA A 114 0.44 12.10 5.13
CA ALA A 114 1.32 13.19 4.71
C ALA A 114 0.51 14.42 4.29
N VAL A 115 1.08 15.60 4.52
CA VAL A 115 0.28 16.85 4.54
C VAL A 115 -0.25 17.22 3.16
N ALA A 116 0.59 17.12 2.09
CA ALA A 116 0.16 17.58 0.79
C ALA A 116 -0.89 16.64 0.16
N SER A 117 -0.67 15.32 0.24
CA SER A 117 -1.65 14.34 -0.25
C SER A 117 -2.95 14.39 0.53
N THR A 118 -2.90 14.58 1.84
CA THR A 118 -4.10 14.78 2.65
C THR A 118 -4.84 16.06 2.26
N ALA A 119 -4.14 17.19 2.08
CA ALA A 119 -4.75 18.45 1.68
C ALA A 119 -5.43 18.34 0.31
N VAL A 120 -4.76 17.72 -0.68
CA VAL A 120 -5.34 17.49 -2.01
C VAL A 120 -6.56 16.57 -1.92
N SER A 121 -6.54 15.55 -1.08
CA SER A 121 -7.67 14.64 -0.88
C SER A 121 -8.93 15.31 -0.34
N CYS A 122 -8.78 16.48 0.30
CA CYS A 122 -9.91 17.25 0.82
C CYS A 122 -10.65 18.08 -0.24
N VAL A 123 -10.04 18.28 -1.44
CA VAL A 123 -10.56 19.23 -2.44
C VAL A 123 -10.61 18.67 -3.85
N CYS A 124 -9.91 17.58 -4.17
CA CYS A 124 -9.84 17.03 -5.51
C CYS A 124 -10.39 15.58 -5.53
N ASP A 125 -11.22 15.26 -6.51
CA ASP A 125 -11.68 13.90 -6.79
C ASP A 125 -10.59 13.06 -7.49
N GLU A 126 -9.68 13.74 -8.20
CA GLU A 126 -8.52 13.15 -8.88
C GLU A 126 -7.39 14.18 -8.88
N LEU A 127 -6.14 13.76 -8.66
CA LEU A 127 -4.97 14.61 -8.77
C LEU A 127 -4.70 14.90 -10.26
N PRO A 128 -4.81 16.16 -10.75
CA PRO A 128 -4.56 16.49 -12.14
C PRO A 128 -3.13 16.13 -12.57
N ALA A 129 -2.96 15.65 -13.80
CA ALA A 129 -1.67 15.27 -14.36
C ALA A 129 -0.83 16.50 -14.72
N LEU A 130 -0.27 17.19 -13.73
CA LEU A 130 0.64 18.33 -13.93
C LEU A 130 2.06 17.87 -14.32
N HIS A 131 2.39 16.60 -14.07
CA HIS A 131 3.69 16.02 -14.38
C HIS A 131 3.51 14.58 -14.89
N TYR A 132 4.29 14.19 -15.88
CA TYR A 132 4.20 12.86 -16.52
C TYR A 132 4.53 11.70 -15.56
N ASN A 133 5.14 11.96 -14.41
CA ASN A 133 5.40 10.93 -13.41
C ASN A 133 4.13 10.30 -12.81
N VAL A 134 2.94 10.85 -13.02
CA VAL A 134 1.67 10.18 -12.69
C VAL A 134 1.57 8.79 -13.35
N LEU A 135 2.23 8.58 -14.48
CA LEU A 135 2.32 7.30 -15.18
C LEU A 135 3.00 6.20 -14.35
N GLN A 136 3.91 6.56 -13.43
CA GLN A 136 4.55 5.61 -12.53
C GLN A 136 3.60 5.12 -11.42
N LEU A 137 2.51 5.85 -11.21
CA LEU A 137 1.43 5.49 -10.29
C LEU A 137 0.28 4.73 -11.01
N GLY A 138 0.46 4.39 -12.29
CA GLY A 138 -0.57 3.75 -13.11
C GLY A 138 -1.62 4.73 -13.65
N GLY A 139 -1.28 6.01 -13.73
CA GLY A 139 -2.14 7.13 -14.16
C GLY A 139 -2.43 8.11 -13.02
N ALA A 140 -3.25 9.10 -13.28
CA ALA A 140 -3.65 10.11 -12.30
C ALA A 140 -4.31 9.47 -11.07
N PRO A 141 -3.79 9.70 -9.85
CA PRO A 141 -4.36 9.13 -8.62
C PRO A 141 -5.76 9.69 -8.35
N ARG A 142 -6.71 8.81 -8.09
CA ARG A 142 -8.08 9.18 -7.70
C ARG A 142 -8.20 9.31 -6.19
N THR A 143 -9.15 10.14 -5.75
CA THR A 143 -9.54 10.22 -4.34
C THR A 143 -10.68 9.25 -4.07
N SER A 144 -10.49 8.34 -3.13
CA SER A 144 -11.58 7.47 -2.66
C SER A 144 -12.62 8.28 -1.91
N ARG A 145 -13.87 7.87 -1.96
CA ARG A 145 -14.94 8.48 -1.13
C ARG A 145 -14.61 8.28 0.35
N TYR A 146 -14.99 9.26 1.15
CA TYR A 146 -14.84 9.18 2.60
C TYR A 146 -15.60 7.98 3.18
N ALA A 147 -14.97 7.30 4.11
CA ALA A 147 -15.57 6.38 5.06
C ALA A 147 -14.75 6.40 6.35
N THR A 148 -15.35 5.98 7.47
CA THR A 148 -14.65 5.92 8.76
C THR A 148 -13.45 4.97 8.67
N PHE A 149 -12.31 5.39 9.25
CA PHE A 149 -11.11 4.55 9.32
C PHE A 149 -11.42 3.18 9.96
N GLY A 150 -10.72 2.15 9.52
CA GLY A 150 -10.93 0.78 10.01
C GLY A 150 -12.20 0.08 9.50
N SER A 151 -13.04 0.75 8.70
CA SER A 151 -14.25 0.15 8.15
C SER A 151 -14.00 -0.65 6.85
N GLU A 152 -14.78 -1.69 6.60
CA GLU A 152 -14.78 -2.40 5.33
C GLU A 152 -15.19 -1.50 4.16
N GLN A 153 -16.06 -0.52 4.43
CA GLN A 153 -16.50 0.46 3.45
C GLN A 153 -15.34 1.31 2.92
N LEU A 154 -14.41 1.73 3.80
CA LEU A 154 -13.19 2.44 3.38
C LEU A 154 -12.37 1.57 2.42
N GLY A 155 -12.17 0.30 2.76
CA GLY A 155 -11.47 -0.65 1.91
C GLY A 155 -12.11 -0.77 0.52
N ALA A 156 -13.44 -0.88 0.44
CA ALA A 156 -14.18 -0.95 -0.82
C ALA A 156 -14.00 0.34 -1.67
N HIS A 157 -14.09 1.52 -1.05
CA HIS A 157 -13.91 2.80 -1.74
C HIS A 157 -12.47 2.98 -2.26
N VAL A 158 -11.47 2.54 -1.49
CA VAL A 158 -10.06 2.60 -1.92
C VAL A 158 -9.80 1.64 -3.09
N VAL A 159 -10.35 0.44 -3.07
CA VAL A 159 -10.27 -0.51 -4.19
C VAL A 159 -10.88 0.09 -5.46
N GLU A 160 -12.02 0.79 -5.35
CA GLU A 160 -12.64 1.51 -6.47
C GLU A 160 -11.74 2.62 -7.03
N ALA A 161 -11.09 3.41 -6.16
CA ALA A 161 -10.15 4.45 -6.56
C ALA A 161 -8.90 3.89 -7.27
N LEU A 162 -8.44 2.70 -6.85
CA LEU A 162 -7.30 1.98 -7.45
C LEU A 162 -7.66 1.29 -8.78
N ALA A 163 -8.93 1.24 -9.18
CA ALA A 163 -9.34 0.57 -10.40
C ALA A 163 -8.66 1.17 -11.65
N GLY A 164 -8.46 0.32 -12.69
CA GLY A 164 -7.80 0.72 -13.94
C GLY A 164 -6.28 0.66 -13.88
N GLY A 165 -5.72 -0.17 -12.99
CA GLY A 165 -4.26 -0.41 -12.91
C GLY A 165 -3.50 0.64 -12.10
N ARG A 166 -4.18 1.45 -11.31
CA ARG A 166 -3.54 2.44 -10.43
C ARG A 166 -2.79 1.76 -9.28
N HIS A 167 -1.64 2.31 -8.96
CA HIS A 167 -0.78 1.83 -7.89
C HIS A 167 -0.80 2.74 -6.67
N ALA A 168 -1.53 3.84 -6.72
CA ALA A 168 -1.70 4.77 -5.61
C ALA A 168 -3.07 5.45 -5.68
N ALA A 169 -3.59 5.86 -4.53
CA ALA A 169 -4.83 6.60 -4.40
C ALA A 169 -4.75 7.60 -3.24
N LEU A 170 -5.50 8.68 -3.36
CA LEU A 170 -5.82 9.59 -2.27
C LEU A 170 -7.05 9.06 -1.52
N MET A 171 -7.13 9.36 -0.24
CA MET A 171 -8.23 8.95 0.62
C MET A 171 -8.88 10.22 1.19
N GLN A 172 -10.12 10.49 0.80
CA GLN A 172 -10.83 11.74 1.14
C GLN A 172 -10.77 12.05 2.63
N ASN A 173 -10.24 13.25 2.98
CA ASN A 173 -10.10 13.75 4.36
C ASN A 173 -9.34 12.78 5.30
N HIS A 174 -8.40 11.97 4.75
CA HIS A 174 -7.72 10.95 5.51
C HIS A 174 -6.20 10.94 5.22
N GLY A 175 -5.81 10.67 4.00
CA GLY A 175 -4.40 10.53 3.63
C GLY A 175 -4.22 9.93 2.24
N SER A 176 -3.19 9.10 2.09
CA SER A 176 -2.86 8.46 0.83
C SER A 176 -2.37 7.01 1.03
N ILE A 177 -2.52 6.20 -0.02
CA ILE A 177 -2.09 4.80 -0.05
C ILE A 177 -1.33 4.53 -1.34
N ALA A 178 -0.27 3.72 -1.25
CA ALA A 178 0.46 3.23 -2.40
C ALA A 178 0.77 1.75 -2.29
N LEU A 179 0.84 1.09 -3.44
CA LEU A 179 1.00 -0.34 -3.61
C LEU A 179 2.33 -0.67 -4.27
N GLY A 180 2.92 -1.79 -3.91
CA GLY A 180 4.13 -2.30 -4.53
C GLY A 180 4.17 -3.81 -4.62
N SER A 181 5.05 -4.33 -5.48
CA SER A 181 5.49 -5.73 -5.44
C SER A 181 6.49 -5.98 -4.31
N THR A 182 7.11 -4.91 -3.82
CA THR A 182 7.99 -4.87 -2.64
C THR A 182 7.62 -3.66 -1.77
N MET A 183 8.03 -3.68 -0.50
CA MET A 183 7.83 -2.55 0.41
C MET A 183 8.58 -1.29 -0.09
N ALA A 184 9.79 -1.45 -0.63
CA ALA A 184 10.55 -0.34 -1.21
C ALA A 184 9.77 0.33 -2.35
N GLU A 185 9.17 -0.45 -3.25
CA GLU A 185 8.36 0.08 -4.36
C GLU A 185 7.10 0.80 -3.87
N ALA A 186 6.43 0.28 -2.82
CA ALA A 186 5.29 0.96 -2.21
C ALA A 186 5.70 2.32 -1.62
N CYS A 187 6.83 2.39 -0.93
CA CYS A 187 7.37 3.65 -0.40
C CYS A 187 7.76 4.63 -1.51
N ASP A 188 8.46 4.16 -2.57
CA ASP A 188 8.83 5.01 -3.71
C ASP A 188 7.60 5.66 -4.35
N ARG A 189 6.53 4.90 -4.53
CA ARG A 189 5.26 5.41 -5.06
C ARG A 189 4.54 6.36 -4.11
N LEU A 190 4.60 6.10 -2.82
CA LEU A 190 3.99 6.98 -1.82
C LEU A 190 4.72 8.33 -1.75
N GLU A 191 6.05 8.33 -1.76
CA GLU A 191 6.88 9.55 -1.83
C GLU A 191 6.61 10.32 -3.14
N LEU A 192 6.49 9.62 -4.25
CA LEU A 192 6.15 10.24 -5.52
C LEU A 192 4.76 10.87 -5.50
N LEU A 193 3.76 10.20 -4.89
CA LEU A 193 2.42 10.75 -4.74
C LEU A 193 2.43 12.03 -3.92
N GLU A 194 3.15 12.04 -2.79
CA GLU A 194 3.28 13.24 -1.96
C GLU A 194 3.94 14.38 -2.74
N TRP A 195 5.07 14.12 -3.42
CA TRP A 195 5.73 15.11 -4.27
C TRP A 195 4.82 15.68 -5.36
N LEU A 196 3.99 14.86 -6.01
CA LEU A 196 3.01 15.32 -7.02
C LEU A 196 1.93 16.20 -6.39
N CYS A 197 1.51 15.89 -5.17
CA CYS A 197 0.57 16.73 -4.41
C CYS A 197 1.21 18.06 -4.00
N GLU A 198 2.46 18.06 -3.54
CA GLU A 198 3.22 19.29 -3.27
C GLU A 198 3.36 20.17 -4.51
N LEU A 199 3.70 19.55 -5.65
CA LEU A 199 3.76 20.23 -6.94
C LEU A 199 2.41 20.87 -7.31
N HIS A 200 1.30 20.13 -7.12
CA HIS A 200 -0.05 20.63 -7.37
C HIS A 200 -0.35 21.88 -6.51
N LEU A 201 -0.07 21.81 -5.20
CA LEU A 201 -0.28 22.93 -4.30
C LEU A 201 0.58 24.15 -4.68
N ALA A 202 1.86 23.93 -4.98
CA ALA A 202 2.79 25.00 -5.35
C ALA A 202 2.40 25.66 -6.68
N ALA A 203 1.99 24.86 -7.69
CA ALA A 203 1.58 25.38 -8.97
C ALA A 203 0.30 26.26 -8.86
N HIS A 204 -0.67 25.88 -8.04
CA HIS A 204 -1.89 26.64 -7.81
C HIS A 204 -1.65 27.97 -7.09
N GLN A 205 -0.60 28.06 -6.27
CA GLN A 205 -0.20 29.33 -5.63
C GLN A 205 0.35 30.33 -6.67
N LEU A 206 0.91 29.85 -7.77
CA LEU A 206 1.47 30.69 -8.84
C LEU A 206 0.42 31.08 -9.89
N GLY A 207 -0.70 30.38 -9.99
CA GLY A 207 -1.77 30.64 -10.94
C GLY A 207 -2.52 29.36 -11.35
N SER A 208 -3.12 29.38 -12.54
CA SER A 208 -3.80 28.19 -13.09
C SER A 208 -2.78 27.27 -13.75
N PRO A 209 -2.52 26.06 -13.22
CA PRO A 209 -1.54 25.17 -13.79
C PRO A 209 -1.98 24.59 -15.13
N ARG A 210 -1.01 24.24 -15.98
CA ARG A 210 -1.24 23.52 -17.23
C ARG A 210 -1.29 22.02 -16.94
N VAL A 211 -2.38 21.39 -17.35
CA VAL A 211 -2.57 19.94 -17.22
C VAL A 211 -2.13 19.29 -18.52
N LEU A 212 -1.39 18.19 -18.43
CA LEU A 212 -1.00 17.38 -19.58
C LEU A 212 -2.23 16.71 -20.20
N SER A 213 -2.31 16.77 -21.52
CA SER A 213 -3.33 16.07 -22.29
C SER A 213 -3.05 14.57 -22.36
N ASP A 214 -4.06 13.77 -22.72
CA ASP A 214 -3.90 12.33 -22.94
C ASP A 214 -2.85 12.01 -24.01
N VAL A 215 -2.71 12.85 -25.03
CA VAL A 215 -1.68 12.70 -26.09
C VAL A 215 -0.30 12.89 -25.49
N GLU A 216 -0.07 13.95 -24.71
CA GLU A 216 1.22 14.22 -24.08
C GLU A 216 1.59 13.13 -23.07
N LEU A 217 0.61 12.59 -22.33
CA LEU A 217 0.83 11.47 -21.43
C LEU A 217 1.17 10.18 -22.19
N HIS A 218 0.50 9.92 -23.32
CA HIS A 218 0.80 8.77 -24.17
C HIS A 218 2.22 8.84 -24.74
N ASP A 219 2.64 10.00 -25.25
CA ASP A 219 3.99 10.22 -25.77
C ASP A 219 5.05 10.00 -24.65
N ALA A 220 4.77 10.49 -23.44
CA ALA A 220 5.63 10.27 -22.29
C ALA A 220 5.71 8.78 -21.89
N GLU A 221 4.61 8.04 -21.96
CA GLU A 221 4.57 6.60 -21.67
C GLU A 221 5.44 5.81 -22.68
N GLN A 222 5.36 6.14 -23.96
CA GLN A 222 6.24 5.53 -24.99
C GLN A 222 7.71 5.83 -24.70
N ALA A 223 8.05 7.08 -24.36
CA ALA A 223 9.41 7.47 -24.01
C ALA A 223 9.93 6.70 -22.76
N PHE A 224 9.09 6.45 -21.76
CA PHE A 224 9.44 5.59 -20.63
C PHE A 224 9.70 4.14 -21.05
N GLY A 225 8.90 3.61 -21.99
CA GLY A 225 9.10 2.27 -22.55
C GLY A 225 10.48 2.14 -23.20
N ASP A 226 10.84 3.08 -24.05
CA ASP A 226 12.13 3.13 -24.72
C ASP A 226 13.30 3.30 -23.75
N TYR A 227 13.15 4.15 -22.76
CA TYR A 227 14.15 4.36 -21.71
C TYR A 227 14.42 3.05 -20.93
N ARG A 228 13.37 2.38 -20.47
CA ARG A 228 13.49 1.09 -19.76
C ARG A 228 14.12 0.00 -20.64
N ALA A 229 13.81 -0.03 -21.94
CA ALA A 229 14.39 -0.98 -22.88
C ALA A 229 15.91 -0.78 -23.04
N ARG A 230 16.36 0.48 -23.03
CA ARG A 230 17.82 0.82 -23.10
C ARG A 230 18.60 0.44 -21.85
N LEU A 231 17.95 0.44 -20.67
CA LEU A 231 18.57 0.10 -19.39
C LEU A 231 18.68 -1.42 -19.15
N ARG A 232 17.97 -2.24 -19.93
CA ARG A 232 18.09 -3.71 -19.80
C ARG A 232 19.50 -4.14 -20.28
N PRO A 233 20.26 -4.90 -19.46
CA PRO A 233 21.55 -5.44 -19.90
C PRO A 233 21.35 -6.28 -21.17
N ARG A 234 22.17 -6.04 -22.19
CA ARG A 234 22.21 -6.91 -23.36
C ARG A 234 22.66 -8.31 -22.90
N ARG A 235 21.79 -9.29 -23.08
CA ARG A 235 22.10 -10.71 -22.83
C ARG A 235 23.12 -11.20 -23.86
#